data_29711be85083f5df7988ee2248afa991
#
_entry.id   29711be85083f5df7988ee2248afa991
#
_cell.length_a   1.000
_cell.length_b   1.000
_cell.length_c   1.000
_cell.angle_alpha   90.00
_cell.angle_beta   90.00
_cell.angle_gamma   90.00
#
_symmetry.space_group_name_H-M   'P 1'
#
loop_
_entity.id
_entity.type
_entity.pdbx_description
1 polymer ?
#
loop_
_entity_poly.entity_id
_entity_poly.type
_entity_poly.pdbx_seq_one_letter_code
_entity_poly.pdbx_strand_id
1 'polypeptide(L)'
;RCTSSAASDVYKRQAVTFGFPVSEIQRLGFNVAFEHTELRSNQLSSREILDFLEAEGDIFDTLKVQGYWTRATLNRGIFPTDGTLNQVSFQTTLPGSTLNYYRVDYKNEFYYPFDNDLVFKAASRFGYTGVYGDSEIPPYFENFYAGGPYSIKGYESNSLGPRITPVPCYGYDSANDLCPNLLDNNFDGEPDAPYYNAYAGYSINRPIGGNILMETSLNLIFKLPFIEDQGQFRTAFFVDVGNVFSDFCYPYQDQCFAPAVEDLRGSYGLGGSAITPFGPVSVYFAVPFNNDPLDRTKRFEFTVGSKF
;
A
#
# COMPACT_ATOMS: atom_id res chain seq x y z
N ARG A 1 -0.22 -9.99 -17.09
CA ARG A 1 0.50 -8.69 -17.06
C ARG A 1 -0.55 -7.60 -17.13
N CYS A 2 -0.97 -7.06 -15.99
CA CYS A 2 -1.65 -5.77 -15.99
C CYS A 2 -0.55 -4.70 -16.18
N THR A 3 -0.31 -4.31 -17.41
CA THR A 3 0.44 -3.10 -17.68
C THR A 3 -0.44 -1.95 -17.23
N SER A 4 -0.07 -1.33 -16.12
CA SER A 4 -0.64 -0.07 -15.70
C SER A 4 -0.29 0.95 -16.77
N SER A 5 -1.26 1.40 -17.52
CA SER A 5 -1.15 2.55 -18.43
C SER A 5 -1.19 3.88 -17.66
N ALA A 6 -0.66 3.90 -16.46
CA ALA A 6 -0.36 5.10 -15.72
C ALA A 6 1.08 5.49 -16.07
N ALA A 7 1.36 6.77 -16.07
CA ALA A 7 2.63 7.43 -16.22
C ALA A 7 3.85 6.47 -16.38
N SER A 8 4.62 6.66 -17.44
CA SER A 8 5.90 5.97 -17.61
C SER A 8 6.93 6.68 -16.75
N ASP A 9 7.42 6.03 -15.70
CA ASP A 9 8.40 6.61 -14.80
C ASP A 9 9.82 6.26 -15.27
N VAL A 10 10.65 7.26 -15.46
CA VAL A 10 12.10 7.08 -15.55
C VAL A 10 12.66 7.34 -14.15
N TYR A 11 13.18 6.29 -13.52
CA TYR A 11 13.67 6.34 -12.15
C TYR A 11 15.16 6.00 -12.10
N LYS A 12 15.97 6.91 -11.56
CA LYS A 12 17.40 6.68 -11.30
C LYS A 12 17.68 6.97 -9.83
N ARG A 13 18.27 6.00 -9.13
CA ARG A 13 18.59 6.12 -7.72
C ARG A 13 20.04 5.75 -7.44
N GLN A 14 20.70 6.58 -6.63
CA GLN A 14 21.96 6.26 -5.97
C GLN A 14 21.77 6.37 -4.46
N ALA A 15 22.13 5.34 -3.71
CA ALA A 15 21.93 5.32 -2.28
C ALA A 15 23.12 4.73 -1.54
N VAL A 16 23.39 5.27 -0.36
CA VAL A 16 24.35 4.73 0.61
C VAL A 16 23.62 4.42 1.91
N THR A 17 23.74 3.19 2.37
CA THR A 17 23.06 2.71 3.57
C THR A 17 24.08 2.29 4.62
N PHE A 18 23.89 2.75 5.85
CA PHE A 18 24.65 2.38 7.03
C PHE A 18 23.73 1.70 8.03
N GLY A 19 24.18 0.62 8.66
CA GLY A 19 23.45 -0.08 9.70
C GLY A 19 24.34 -0.38 10.89
N PHE A 20 23.87 -0.09 12.10
CA PHE A 20 24.60 -0.26 13.35
C PHE A 20 23.80 -1.12 14.32
N PRO A 21 24.34 -2.25 14.81
CA PRO A 21 23.77 -2.93 15.96
C PRO A 21 24.02 -2.08 17.22
N VAL A 22 22.96 -1.58 17.84
CA VAL A 22 23.03 -0.83 19.11
C VAL A 22 23.10 -1.79 20.30
N SER A 23 22.39 -2.92 20.17
CA SER A 23 22.41 -4.04 21.10
C SER A 23 22.06 -5.35 20.37
N GLU A 24 22.05 -6.47 21.08
CA GLU A 24 21.65 -7.77 20.52
C GLU A 24 20.24 -7.75 19.91
N ILE A 25 19.36 -6.92 20.49
CA ILE A 25 17.94 -6.82 20.09
C ILE A 25 17.60 -5.53 19.34
N GLN A 26 18.53 -4.60 19.18
CA GLN A 26 18.25 -3.31 18.56
C GLN A 26 19.25 -2.97 17.46
N ARG A 27 18.69 -2.44 16.37
CA ARG A 27 19.45 -1.95 15.22
C ARG A 27 18.98 -0.56 14.82
N LEU A 28 19.93 0.29 14.52
CA LEU A 28 19.71 1.58 13.86
C LEU A 28 20.28 1.53 12.47
N GLY A 29 19.64 2.18 11.55
CA GLY A 29 20.18 2.35 10.22
C GLY A 29 19.86 3.72 9.66
N PHE A 30 20.68 4.12 8.72
CA PHE A 30 20.61 5.41 8.07
C PHE A 30 20.88 5.23 6.57
N ASN A 31 20.07 5.87 5.75
CA ASN A 31 20.18 5.84 4.31
C ASN A 31 20.18 7.27 3.76
N VAL A 32 21.06 7.55 2.82
CA VAL A 32 21.03 8.78 2.01
C VAL A 32 20.93 8.35 0.57
N ALA A 33 19.98 8.90 -0.15
CA ALA A 33 19.74 8.60 -1.54
C ALA A 33 19.52 9.88 -2.35
N PHE A 34 20.15 9.94 -3.52
CA PHE A 34 19.77 10.88 -4.57
C PHE A 34 18.89 10.14 -5.57
N GLU A 35 17.75 10.73 -5.87
CA GLU A 35 16.76 10.17 -6.79
C GLU A 35 16.38 11.20 -7.86
N HIS A 36 16.43 10.76 -9.10
CA HIS A 36 15.91 11.49 -10.25
C HIS A 36 14.70 10.72 -10.78
N THR A 37 13.55 11.37 -10.76
CA THR A 37 12.27 10.80 -11.22
C THR A 37 11.68 11.69 -12.30
N GLU A 38 11.41 11.13 -13.47
CA GLU A 38 10.68 11.78 -14.55
C GLU A 38 9.34 11.07 -14.72
N LEU A 39 8.25 11.79 -14.50
CA LEU A 39 6.89 11.29 -14.66
C LEU A 39 6.36 11.72 -16.03
N ARG A 40 5.76 10.79 -16.77
CA ARG A 40 5.15 11.06 -18.06
C ARG A 40 3.68 10.72 -18.02
N SER A 41 2.84 11.71 -18.19
CA SER A 41 1.41 11.48 -18.36
C SER A 41 1.10 10.96 -19.76
N ASN A 42 0.00 10.23 -19.86
CA ASN A 42 -0.61 9.86 -21.13
C ASN A 42 -2.11 10.23 -21.09
N GLN A 43 -2.80 10.04 -22.21
CA GLN A 43 -4.23 10.35 -22.34
C GLN A 43 -5.15 9.53 -21.41
N LEU A 44 -4.61 8.51 -20.77
CA LEU A 44 -5.32 7.63 -19.83
C LEU A 44 -4.89 7.88 -18.38
N SER A 45 -4.07 8.90 -18.12
CA SER A 45 -3.72 9.31 -16.74
C SER A 45 -4.96 9.84 -16.03
N SER A 46 -5.09 9.54 -14.75
CA SER A 46 -6.20 10.07 -13.95
C SER A 46 -6.05 11.57 -13.72
N ARG A 47 -7.15 12.22 -13.40
CA ARG A 47 -7.18 13.66 -13.16
C ARG A 47 -6.25 14.06 -12.02
N GLU A 48 -6.18 13.27 -10.94
CA GLU A 48 -5.29 13.52 -9.80
C GLU A 48 -3.81 13.53 -10.22
N ILE A 49 -3.42 12.65 -11.16
CA ILE A 49 -2.05 12.61 -11.68
C ILE A 49 -1.77 13.85 -12.54
N LEU A 50 -2.72 14.26 -13.38
CA LEU A 50 -2.56 15.44 -14.23
C LEU A 50 -2.46 16.71 -13.39
N ASP A 51 -3.35 16.88 -12.40
CA ASP A 51 -3.35 18.05 -11.50
C ASP A 51 -2.08 18.09 -10.64
N PHE A 52 -1.57 16.92 -10.19
CA PHE A 52 -0.29 16.83 -9.50
C PHE A 52 0.88 17.30 -10.41
N LEU A 53 0.91 16.84 -11.66
CA LEU A 53 1.96 17.23 -12.61
C LEU A 53 1.87 18.70 -12.99
N GLU A 54 0.67 19.28 -13.04
CA GLU A 54 0.46 20.71 -13.27
C GLU A 54 0.95 21.56 -12.09
N ALA A 55 0.70 21.11 -10.86
CA ALA A 55 1.08 21.84 -9.65
C ALA A 55 2.57 21.71 -9.29
N GLU A 56 3.11 20.50 -9.33
CA GLU A 56 4.45 20.18 -8.80
C GLU A 56 5.50 19.95 -9.91
N GLY A 57 5.05 19.81 -11.18
CA GLY A 57 5.91 19.52 -12.34
C GLY A 57 6.06 18.01 -12.62
N ASP A 58 6.90 17.69 -13.60
CA ASP A 58 7.10 16.34 -14.13
C ASP A 58 8.49 15.73 -13.86
N ILE A 59 9.46 16.56 -13.44
CA ILE A 59 10.84 16.15 -13.15
C ILE A 59 11.18 16.47 -11.70
N PHE A 60 11.57 15.44 -10.95
CA PHE A 60 11.89 15.55 -9.54
C PHE A 60 13.31 15.06 -9.25
N ASP A 61 14.14 16.00 -8.82
CA ASP A 61 15.46 15.73 -8.26
C ASP A 61 15.38 15.84 -6.75
N THR A 62 15.49 14.72 -6.05
CA THR A 62 15.31 14.65 -4.60
C THR A 62 16.52 14.04 -3.91
N LEU A 63 16.97 14.72 -2.86
CA LEU A 63 17.95 14.18 -1.92
C LEU A 63 17.19 13.69 -0.69
N LYS A 64 17.09 12.36 -0.55
CA LYS A 64 16.33 11.70 0.53
C LYS A 64 17.25 11.26 1.65
N VAL A 65 16.80 11.46 2.87
CA VAL A 65 17.42 10.94 4.08
C VAL A 65 16.40 10.07 4.79
N GLN A 66 16.81 8.87 5.19
CA GLN A 66 15.97 7.94 5.91
C GLN A 66 16.70 7.40 7.14
N GLY A 67 16.07 7.47 8.30
CA GLY A 67 16.47 6.76 9.51
C GLY A 67 15.51 5.62 9.80
N TYR A 68 16.02 4.50 10.30
CA TYR A 68 15.18 3.42 10.79
C TYR A 68 15.71 2.84 12.09
N TRP A 69 14.81 2.45 12.96
CA TRP A 69 15.07 1.74 14.19
C TRP A 69 14.27 0.46 14.24
N THR A 70 14.93 -0.63 14.61
CA THR A 70 14.29 -1.93 14.79
C THR A 70 14.66 -2.48 16.14
N ARG A 71 13.65 -2.95 16.89
CA ARG A 71 13.82 -3.73 18.11
C ARG A 71 13.11 -5.07 17.96
N ALA A 72 13.84 -6.17 18.07
CA ALA A 72 13.32 -7.51 17.93
C ALA A 72 13.70 -8.34 19.16
N THR A 73 12.69 -8.85 19.88
CA THR A 73 12.84 -9.79 21.00
C THR A 73 12.23 -11.15 20.67
N LEU A 74 11.97 -11.40 19.37
CA LEU A 74 11.33 -12.62 18.91
C LEU A 74 12.20 -13.84 19.25
N ASN A 75 11.57 -14.89 19.76
CA ASN A 75 12.25 -16.13 20.15
C ASN A 75 12.81 -16.93 18.95
N ARG A 76 12.34 -16.67 17.72
CA ARG A 76 12.84 -17.27 16.46
C ARG A 76 12.48 -16.40 15.26
N GLY A 77 13.28 -16.53 14.18
CA GLY A 77 13.09 -15.72 12.96
C GLY A 77 11.94 -16.19 12.08
N ILE A 78 11.67 -17.50 12.09
CA ILE A 78 10.57 -18.10 11.33
C ILE A 78 9.54 -18.66 12.31
N PHE A 79 8.28 -18.32 12.08
CA PHE A 79 7.15 -18.71 12.92
C PHE A 79 7.37 -18.41 14.42
N PRO A 80 7.66 -17.14 14.79
CA PRO A 80 7.81 -16.78 16.19
C PRO A 80 6.54 -17.10 16.99
N THR A 81 6.74 -17.44 18.26
CA THR A 81 5.65 -17.77 19.20
C THR A 81 5.68 -16.87 20.42
N ASP A 82 6.73 -16.12 20.64
CA ASP A 82 6.90 -15.21 21.76
C ASP A 82 7.78 -14.02 21.40
N GLY A 83 7.52 -12.89 22.05
CA GLY A 83 8.30 -11.68 21.90
C GLY A 83 7.65 -10.60 21.02
N THR A 84 8.42 -9.57 20.70
CA THR A 84 7.96 -8.39 19.97
C THR A 84 8.92 -8.00 18.87
N LEU A 85 8.37 -7.45 17.79
CA LEU A 85 9.09 -6.73 16.77
C LEU A 85 8.51 -5.31 16.67
N ASN A 86 9.35 -4.31 16.81
CA ASN A 86 8.99 -2.91 16.59
C ASN A 86 9.93 -2.34 15.54
N GLN A 87 9.38 -1.70 14.54
CA GLN A 87 10.13 -1.03 13.49
C GLN A 87 9.53 0.37 13.29
N VAL A 88 10.39 1.37 13.31
CA VAL A 88 10.06 2.76 12.96
C VAL A 88 10.98 3.18 11.86
N SER A 89 10.47 3.76 10.81
CA SER A 89 11.26 4.47 9.81
C SER A 89 10.72 5.89 9.60
N PHE A 90 11.63 6.80 9.45
CA PHE A 90 11.38 8.18 9.08
C PHE A 90 12.22 8.52 7.87
N GLN A 91 11.57 9.01 6.82
CA GLN A 91 12.19 9.46 5.59
C GLN A 91 11.78 10.91 5.35
N THR A 92 12.70 11.73 4.86
CA THR A 92 12.41 13.08 4.41
C THR A 92 13.31 13.45 3.24
N THR A 93 12.81 14.29 2.35
CA THR A 93 13.65 14.98 1.39
C THR A 93 14.40 16.11 2.09
N LEU A 94 15.51 16.57 1.54
CA LEU A 94 16.25 17.70 2.09
C LEU A 94 15.91 19.00 1.33
N PRO A 95 16.03 20.17 2.00
CA PRO A 95 15.86 21.46 1.32
C PRO A 95 16.77 21.59 0.10
N GLY A 96 16.21 22.09 -1.02
CA GLY A 96 16.86 22.10 -2.32
C GLY A 96 16.46 20.95 -3.24
N SER A 97 15.65 20.01 -2.74
CA SER A 97 14.92 19.05 -3.56
C SER A 97 13.77 19.76 -4.29
N THR A 98 13.41 19.28 -5.47
CA THR A 98 12.26 19.82 -6.22
C THR A 98 10.93 19.48 -5.57
N LEU A 99 10.88 18.42 -4.76
CA LEU A 99 9.69 18.00 -4.02
C LEU A 99 10.03 17.80 -2.55
N ASN A 100 9.27 18.45 -1.68
CA ASN A 100 9.52 18.45 -0.24
C ASN A 100 8.45 17.67 0.51
N TYR A 101 8.80 16.47 1.00
CA TYR A 101 7.89 15.62 1.76
C TYR A 101 8.63 14.82 2.83
N TYR A 102 7.87 14.31 3.77
CA TYR A 102 8.35 13.36 4.78
C TYR A 102 7.41 12.17 4.88
N ARG A 103 7.94 11.04 5.30
CA ARG A 103 7.21 9.79 5.45
C ARG A 103 7.60 9.10 6.75
N VAL A 104 6.59 8.68 7.50
CA VAL A 104 6.74 7.87 8.71
C VAL A 104 6.07 6.53 8.46
N ASP A 105 6.73 5.44 8.82
CA ASP A 105 6.16 4.08 8.79
C ASP A 105 6.48 3.41 10.13
N TYR A 106 5.47 2.94 10.83
CA TYR A 106 5.59 2.19 12.07
C TYR A 106 4.98 0.81 11.90
N LYS A 107 5.74 -0.22 12.22
CA LYS A 107 5.30 -1.61 12.25
C LYS A 107 5.55 -2.23 13.61
N ASN A 108 4.54 -2.89 14.15
CA ASN A 108 4.61 -3.65 15.38
C ASN A 108 4.12 -5.08 15.13
N GLU A 109 4.79 -6.05 15.74
CA GLU A 109 4.30 -7.41 15.90
C GLU A 109 4.50 -7.82 17.36
N PHE A 110 3.48 -8.40 17.96
CA PHE A 110 3.50 -8.91 19.32
C PHE A 110 3.00 -10.36 19.33
N TYR A 111 3.75 -11.23 19.96
CA TYR A 111 3.42 -12.65 20.13
C TYR A 111 3.35 -12.98 21.61
N TYR A 112 2.30 -13.69 22.00
CA TYR A 112 2.09 -14.13 23.36
C TYR A 112 1.61 -15.60 23.39
N PRO A 113 2.40 -16.54 23.91
CA PRO A 113 1.98 -17.93 24.05
C PRO A 113 1.05 -18.06 25.25
N PHE A 114 -0.19 -18.52 25.01
CA PHE A 114 -1.09 -18.93 26.10
C PHE A 114 -0.66 -20.28 26.66
N ASP A 115 -0.27 -21.18 25.75
CA ASP A 115 0.36 -22.46 26.08
C ASP A 115 1.22 -22.94 24.90
N ASN A 116 1.64 -24.24 24.91
CA ASN A 116 2.49 -24.80 23.85
C ASN A 116 1.80 -24.92 22.49
N ASP A 117 0.48 -24.88 22.46
CA ASP A 117 -0.34 -25.16 21.27
C ASP A 117 -1.12 -23.94 20.79
N LEU A 118 -1.20 -22.89 21.59
CA LEU A 118 -1.99 -21.69 21.32
C LEU A 118 -1.19 -20.42 21.52
N VAL A 119 -1.03 -19.63 20.45
CA VAL A 119 -0.30 -18.37 20.46
C VAL A 119 -1.18 -17.24 19.92
N PHE A 120 -1.25 -16.15 20.65
CA PHE A 120 -1.86 -14.92 20.17
C PHE A 120 -0.81 -14.07 19.45
N LYS A 121 -1.16 -13.56 18.28
CA LYS A 121 -0.36 -12.57 17.56
C LYS A 121 -1.22 -11.33 17.31
N ALA A 122 -0.70 -10.16 17.66
CA ALA A 122 -1.20 -8.87 17.21
C ALA A 122 -0.14 -8.22 16.31
N ALA A 123 -0.54 -7.73 15.15
CA ALA A 123 0.34 -7.02 14.25
C ALA A 123 -0.35 -5.74 13.79
N SER A 124 0.36 -4.62 13.82
CA SER A 124 -0.17 -3.33 13.37
C SER A 124 0.84 -2.61 12.50
N ARG A 125 0.36 -1.88 11.52
CA ARG A 125 1.15 -1.00 10.69
C ARG A 125 0.44 0.34 10.51
N PHE A 126 1.18 1.42 10.75
CA PHE A 126 0.71 2.79 10.58
C PHE A 126 1.71 3.53 9.70
N GLY A 127 1.19 4.28 8.74
CA GLY A 127 2.00 5.07 7.82
C GLY A 127 1.41 6.45 7.62
N TYR A 128 2.28 7.44 7.44
CA TYR A 128 1.88 8.80 7.08
C TYR A 128 2.91 9.42 6.15
N THR A 129 2.43 10.04 5.07
CA THR A 129 3.24 10.87 4.18
C THR A 129 2.66 12.28 4.18
N GLY A 130 3.47 13.28 4.50
CA GLY A 130 3.08 14.68 4.49
C GLY A 130 4.07 15.52 3.69
N VAL A 131 3.66 16.73 3.31
CA VAL A 131 4.47 17.70 2.59
C VAL A 131 4.93 18.84 3.50
N TYR A 132 5.95 19.56 3.07
CA TYR A 132 6.45 20.75 3.75
C TYR A 132 7.11 21.70 2.76
N GLY A 133 7.42 22.93 3.21
CA GLY A 133 8.05 23.94 2.35
C GLY A 133 7.11 24.43 1.26
N ASP A 134 7.58 24.39 0.02
CA ASP A 134 6.85 24.91 -1.14
C ASP A 134 5.97 23.87 -1.82
N SER A 135 6.05 22.58 -1.41
CA SER A 135 5.19 21.52 -1.95
C SER A 135 3.84 21.51 -1.24
N GLU A 136 2.76 21.43 -2.00
CA GLU A 136 1.38 21.48 -1.49
C GLU A 136 0.68 20.13 -1.54
N ILE A 137 1.07 19.27 -2.49
CA ILE A 137 0.37 18.01 -2.77
C ILE A 137 1.28 16.82 -2.42
N PRO A 138 0.81 15.86 -1.59
CA PRO A 138 1.56 14.65 -1.33
C PRO A 138 1.82 13.86 -2.63
N PRO A 139 3.06 13.39 -2.86
CA PRO A 139 3.37 12.66 -4.08
C PRO A 139 2.65 11.32 -4.12
N TYR A 140 1.77 11.12 -5.10
CA TYR A 140 0.97 9.91 -5.25
C TYR A 140 1.80 8.63 -5.42
N PHE A 141 3.02 8.73 -5.93
CA PHE A 141 3.95 7.61 -6.06
C PHE A 141 4.59 7.18 -4.74
N GLU A 142 4.45 7.98 -3.68
CA GLU A 142 4.81 7.64 -2.29
C GLU A 142 3.59 7.23 -1.45
N ASN A 143 2.42 7.09 -2.05
CA ASN A 143 1.21 6.66 -1.37
C ASN A 143 1.34 5.25 -0.82
N PHE A 144 0.60 5.01 0.26
CA PHE A 144 0.38 3.68 0.80
C PHE A 144 -0.73 2.97 0.06
N TYR A 145 -0.69 1.65 0.09
CA TYR A 145 -1.71 0.77 -0.45
C TYR A 145 -2.05 -0.30 0.56
N ALA A 146 -3.31 -0.73 0.60
CA ALA A 146 -3.79 -1.81 1.46
C ALA A 146 -4.62 -2.84 0.67
N GLY A 147 -4.84 -4.00 1.31
CA GLY A 147 -5.49 -5.17 0.73
C GLY A 147 -4.51 -6.24 0.29
N GLY A 148 -4.96 -7.49 0.33
CA GLY A 148 -4.21 -8.66 -0.06
C GLY A 148 -3.60 -9.45 1.11
N PRO A 149 -2.93 -10.55 0.81
CA PRO A 149 -2.51 -11.57 1.80
C PRO A 149 -1.52 -11.06 2.84
N TYR A 150 -0.79 -9.99 2.56
CA TYR A 150 0.20 -9.39 3.46
C TYR A 150 -0.28 -8.10 4.14
N SER A 151 -1.55 -7.75 3.96
CA SER A 151 -2.22 -6.57 4.47
C SER A 151 -3.57 -7.00 5.05
N ILE A 152 -4.69 -6.58 4.47
CA ILE A 152 -6.03 -6.96 4.86
C ILE A 152 -6.49 -8.08 3.92
N LYS A 153 -6.51 -9.32 4.43
CA LYS A 153 -6.92 -10.50 3.67
C LYS A 153 -8.41 -10.39 3.28
N GLY A 154 -8.81 -11.11 2.23
CA GLY A 154 -10.19 -11.03 1.75
C GLY A 154 -10.46 -9.91 0.75
N TYR A 155 -9.46 -9.09 0.46
CA TYR A 155 -9.47 -8.07 -0.59
C TYR A 155 -8.35 -8.31 -1.59
N GLU A 156 -8.51 -7.91 -2.82
CA GLU A 156 -7.43 -7.96 -3.80
C GLU A 156 -6.24 -7.09 -3.35
N SER A 157 -5.04 -7.47 -3.78
CA SER A 157 -3.82 -6.72 -3.42
C SER A 157 -3.89 -5.28 -3.92
N ASN A 158 -3.57 -4.33 -3.04
CA ASN A 158 -3.55 -2.90 -3.33
C ASN A 158 -4.89 -2.37 -3.88
N SER A 159 -6.02 -2.88 -3.39
CA SER A 159 -7.34 -2.53 -3.90
C SER A 159 -8.15 -1.62 -2.98
N LEU A 160 -7.64 -1.32 -1.79
CA LEU A 160 -8.31 -0.47 -0.81
C LEU A 160 -7.77 0.97 -0.84
N GLY A 161 -8.60 1.90 -0.40
CA GLY A 161 -8.27 3.31 -0.26
C GLY A 161 -8.83 4.21 -1.36
N PRO A 162 -8.38 5.47 -1.41
CA PRO A 162 -8.81 6.46 -2.40
C PRO A 162 -8.64 5.99 -3.84
N ARG A 163 -9.59 6.39 -4.69
CA ARG A 163 -9.69 5.93 -6.08
C ARG A 163 -9.48 7.07 -7.05
N ILE A 164 -9.03 6.71 -8.24
CA ILE A 164 -8.84 7.66 -9.33
C ILE A 164 -10.18 8.21 -9.85
N THR A 165 -10.13 9.46 -10.31
CA THR A 165 -11.16 10.08 -11.13
C THR A 165 -10.71 9.99 -12.59
N PRO A 166 -11.43 9.24 -13.45
CA PRO A 166 -11.10 9.14 -14.86
C PRO A 166 -11.26 10.50 -15.54
N VAL A 167 -10.34 10.82 -16.43
CA VAL A 167 -10.54 11.95 -17.35
C VAL A 167 -11.53 11.52 -18.42
N PRO A 168 -12.57 12.29 -18.71
CA PRO A 168 -13.52 11.98 -19.78
C PRO A 168 -12.81 11.88 -21.12
N CYS A 169 -13.01 10.80 -21.83
CA CYS A 169 -12.50 10.61 -23.17
C CYS A 169 -13.63 10.25 -24.13
N TYR A 170 -13.72 10.95 -25.25
CA TYR A 170 -14.71 10.69 -26.29
C TYR A 170 -14.05 10.09 -27.54
N GLY A 171 -14.63 9.01 -28.04
CA GLY A 171 -14.15 8.37 -29.27
C GLY A 171 -12.84 7.59 -29.08
N TYR A 172 -12.68 6.90 -27.95
CA TYR A 172 -11.52 6.04 -27.71
C TYR A 172 -11.31 5.02 -28.82
N ASP A 173 -10.13 5.03 -29.39
CA ASP A 173 -9.69 4.00 -30.30
C ASP A 173 -8.93 2.93 -29.54
N SER A 174 -9.60 1.82 -29.28
CA SER A 174 -9.02 0.67 -28.57
C SER A 174 -7.91 -0.04 -29.35
N ALA A 175 -7.80 0.17 -30.66
CA ALA A 175 -6.75 -0.46 -31.46
C ALA A 175 -5.39 0.25 -31.31
N ASN A 176 -5.41 1.57 -31.07
CA ASN A 176 -4.21 2.39 -30.92
C ASN A 176 -4.02 2.93 -29.49
N ASP A 177 -4.89 2.59 -28.58
CA ASP A 177 -4.91 3.09 -27.18
C ASP A 177 -4.93 4.64 -27.13
N LEU A 178 -5.68 5.26 -28.05
CA LEU A 178 -5.75 6.70 -28.23
C LEU A 178 -7.11 7.24 -27.83
N CYS A 179 -7.09 8.37 -27.10
CA CYS A 179 -8.24 9.20 -26.82
C CYS A 179 -8.16 10.48 -27.67
N PRO A 180 -8.78 10.52 -28.86
CA PRO A 180 -8.55 11.61 -29.81
C PRO A 180 -9.13 12.96 -29.40
N ASN A 181 -10.11 12.99 -28.50
CA ASN A 181 -10.73 14.24 -28.07
C ASN A 181 -11.10 14.20 -26.59
N LEU A 182 -10.48 15.05 -25.79
CA LEU A 182 -11.07 15.55 -24.56
C LEU A 182 -12.18 16.51 -24.99
N LEU A 183 -13.45 16.14 -24.77
CA LEU A 183 -14.54 17.02 -25.16
C LEU A 183 -14.70 18.16 -24.16
N ASP A 184 -14.36 19.32 -24.65
CA ASP A 184 -14.80 20.60 -24.16
C ASP A 184 -15.64 21.24 -25.28
N ASN A 185 -16.96 20.93 -25.33
CA ASN A 185 -17.86 21.43 -26.36
C ASN A 185 -18.27 22.89 -26.13
N ASN A 186 -18.12 23.37 -24.91
CA ASN A 186 -18.49 24.72 -24.49
C ASN A 186 -17.27 25.66 -24.43
N PHE A 187 -16.06 25.14 -24.66
CA PHE A 187 -14.80 25.88 -24.67
C PHE A 187 -14.50 26.60 -23.33
N ASP A 188 -14.94 26.05 -22.20
CA ASP A 188 -14.67 26.61 -20.87
C ASP A 188 -13.36 26.11 -20.23
N GLY A 189 -12.66 25.22 -20.93
CA GLY A 189 -11.43 24.59 -20.46
C GLY A 189 -11.66 23.38 -19.56
N GLU A 190 -12.92 23.04 -19.28
CA GLU A 190 -13.29 21.84 -18.55
C GLU A 190 -13.95 20.81 -19.47
N PRO A 191 -13.63 19.53 -19.38
CA PRO A 191 -14.29 18.49 -20.16
C PRO A 191 -15.78 18.42 -19.81
N ASP A 192 -16.63 18.50 -20.81
CA ASP A 192 -18.09 18.31 -20.66
C ASP A 192 -18.40 16.93 -20.05
N ALA A 193 -19.48 16.89 -19.29
CA ALA A 193 -19.94 15.80 -18.45
C ALA A 193 -19.76 14.37 -19.00
N PRO A 194 -19.53 13.39 -18.11
CA PRO A 194 -18.88 12.13 -18.40
C PRO A 194 -19.74 11.21 -19.27
N TYR A 195 -19.23 10.83 -20.42
CA TYR A 195 -19.69 9.62 -21.10
C TYR A 195 -18.99 8.40 -20.45
N TYR A 196 -19.46 8.02 -19.29
CA TYR A 196 -18.96 6.85 -18.54
C TYR A 196 -19.10 5.51 -19.27
N ASN A 197 -19.82 5.48 -20.39
CA ASN A 197 -20.11 4.26 -21.14
C ASN A 197 -19.12 3.92 -22.25
N ALA A 198 -18.16 4.78 -22.56
CA ALA A 198 -17.18 4.49 -23.62
C ALA A 198 -16.06 3.56 -23.17
N TYR A 199 -15.94 3.31 -21.86
CA TYR A 199 -14.87 2.53 -21.27
C TYR A 199 -15.37 1.34 -20.47
N ALA A 200 -15.79 0.31 -21.14
CA ALA A 200 -16.01 -1.00 -20.51
C ALA A 200 -14.74 -1.63 -19.90
N GLY A 201 -13.58 -1.01 -20.06
CA GLY A 201 -12.31 -1.47 -19.52
C GLY A 201 -11.61 -0.51 -18.54
N TYR A 202 -11.98 0.77 -18.51
CA TYR A 202 -11.41 1.74 -17.57
C TYR A 202 -12.26 1.80 -16.31
N SER A 203 -11.90 1.00 -15.37
CA SER A 203 -12.60 0.91 -14.10
C SER A 203 -12.33 2.14 -13.26
N ILE A 204 -13.37 2.92 -12.93
CA ILE A 204 -13.43 3.90 -11.82
C ILE A 204 -12.89 3.28 -10.51
N ASN A 205 -12.75 1.99 -10.50
CA ASN A 205 -12.42 1.13 -9.38
C ASN A 205 -10.91 0.94 -9.21
N ARG A 206 -10.07 1.85 -9.72
CA ARG A 206 -8.62 1.76 -9.56
C ARG A 206 -8.14 2.60 -8.39
N PRO A 207 -7.54 2.01 -7.35
CA PRO A 207 -6.97 2.75 -6.25
C PRO A 207 -5.76 3.58 -6.68
N ILE A 208 -5.68 4.81 -6.20
CA ILE A 208 -4.48 5.66 -6.29
C ILE A 208 -3.64 5.56 -5.02
N GLY A 209 -4.16 4.85 -3.99
CA GLY A 209 -3.59 4.83 -2.66
C GLY A 209 -3.91 6.10 -1.89
N GLY A 210 -3.26 6.27 -0.74
CA GLY A 210 -3.43 7.45 0.10
C GLY A 210 -2.20 7.69 0.95
N ASN A 211 -2.14 8.85 1.57
CA ASN A 211 -0.99 9.26 2.36
C ASN A 211 -1.06 8.80 3.83
N ILE A 212 -2.15 8.15 4.25
CA ILE A 212 -2.35 7.61 5.61
C ILE A 212 -2.68 6.13 5.52
N LEU A 213 -1.90 5.29 6.20
CA LEU A 213 -2.13 3.84 6.31
C LEU A 213 -2.46 3.47 7.74
N MET A 214 -3.51 2.69 7.93
CA MET A 214 -3.87 2.08 9.21
C MET A 214 -4.25 0.62 8.99
N GLU A 215 -3.45 -0.30 9.54
CA GLU A 215 -3.68 -1.74 9.45
C GLU A 215 -3.46 -2.40 10.81
N THR A 216 -4.32 -3.32 11.16
CA THR A 216 -4.18 -4.17 12.35
C THR A 216 -4.68 -5.58 12.04
N SER A 217 -3.91 -6.57 12.43
CA SER A 217 -4.22 -7.99 12.28
C SER A 217 -4.10 -8.70 13.62
N LEU A 218 -5.16 -9.33 14.07
CA LEU A 218 -5.19 -10.18 15.24
C LEU A 218 -5.27 -11.64 14.79
N ASN A 219 -4.38 -12.47 15.30
CA ASN A 219 -4.32 -13.88 14.91
C ASN A 219 -4.28 -14.77 16.15
N LEU A 220 -5.09 -15.79 16.15
CA LEU A 220 -5.03 -16.89 17.11
C LEU A 220 -4.43 -18.10 16.41
N ILE A 221 -3.18 -18.36 16.70
CA ILE A 221 -2.38 -19.41 16.08
C ILE A 221 -2.53 -20.68 16.91
N PHE A 222 -2.87 -21.78 16.26
CA PHE A 222 -3.09 -23.07 16.93
C PHE A 222 -2.48 -24.22 16.15
N LYS A 223 -2.21 -25.31 16.86
CA LYS A 223 -1.71 -26.54 16.26
C LYS A 223 -2.86 -27.44 15.78
N LEU A 224 -2.64 -28.15 14.68
CA LEU A 224 -3.58 -29.13 14.19
C LEU A 224 -3.28 -30.50 14.80
N PRO A 225 -4.27 -31.19 15.42
CA PRO A 225 -4.02 -32.40 16.20
C PRO A 225 -3.59 -33.63 15.38
N PHE A 226 -3.69 -33.55 14.05
CA PHE A 226 -3.35 -34.64 13.12
C PHE A 226 -2.02 -34.43 12.38
N ILE A 227 -1.27 -33.37 12.68
CA ILE A 227 0.05 -33.09 12.10
C ILE A 227 1.10 -33.26 13.22
N GLU A 228 1.95 -34.29 13.08
CA GLU A 228 2.98 -34.60 14.07
C GLU A 228 4.13 -33.60 14.06
N ASP A 229 4.64 -33.23 12.88
CA ASP A 229 5.70 -32.22 12.72
C ASP A 229 5.10 -30.84 12.42
N GLN A 230 4.82 -30.08 13.45
CA GLN A 230 4.24 -28.73 13.33
C GLN A 230 5.30 -27.61 13.26
N GLY A 231 6.57 -27.94 13.24
CA GLY A 231 7.65 -26.96 13.10
C GLY A 231 7.63 -26.22 11.76
N GLN A 232 7.10 -26.86 10.74
CA GLN A 232 7.00 -26.32 9.37
C GLN A 232 5.60 -25.81 9.00
N PHE A 233 4.60 -25.99 9.89
CA PHE A 233 3.22 -25.60 9.63
C PHE A 233 2.74 -24.59 10.67
N ARG A 234 1.91 -23.65 10.21
CA ARG A 234 1.23 -22.69 11.05
C ARG A 234 -0.20 -22.52 10.58
N THR A 235 -1.14 -22.69 11.49
CA THR A 235 -2.56 -22.38 11.24
C THR A 235 -3.02 -21.28 12.17
N ALA A 236 -3.91 -20.43 11.70
CA ALA A 236 -4.44 -19.33 12.50
C ALA A 236 -5.86 -18.95 12.09
N PHE A 237 -6.70 -18.66 13.07
CA PHE A 237 -7.82 -17.76 12.85
C PHE A 237 -7.30 -16.32 12.87
N PHE A 238 -7.81 -15.49 11.98
CA PHE A 238 -7.42 -14.09 11.92
C PHE A 238 -8.61 -13.15 11.82
N VAL A 239 -8.40 -11.94 12.30
CA VAL A 239 -9.27 -10.78 12.08
C VAL A 239 -8.33 -9.63 11.63
N ASP A 240 -8.56 -9.12 10.44
CA ASP A 240 -7.84 -7.98 9.91
C ASP A 240 -8.77 -6.79 9.81
N VAL A 241 -8.28 -5.61 10.20
CA VAL A 241 -9.00 -4.34 10.08
C VAL A 241 -8.02 -3.26 9.64
N GLY A 242 -8.45 -2.43 8.72
CA GLY A 242 -7.64 -1.29 8.28
C GLY A 242 -8.17 -0.67 6.99
N ASN A 243 -7.50 0.36 6.56
CA ASN A 243 -7.70 1.00 5.26
C ASN A 243 -6.54 1.94 4.96
N VAL A 244 -6.56 2.48 3.76
CA VAL A 244 -5.76 3.63 3.37
C VAL A 244 -6.67 4.84 3.27
N PHE A 245 -6.21 5.96 3.79
CA PHE A 245 -6.93 7.23 3.82
C PHE A 245 -6.09 8.34 3.19
N SER A 246 -6.72 9.48 2.92
CA SER A 246 -6.02 10.67 2.51
C SER A 246 -6.55 11.88 3.29
N ASP A 247 -5.65 12.72 3.79
CA ASP A 247 -5.98 14.04 4.34
C ASP A 247 -5.98 15.13 3.25
N PHE A 248 -5.55 14.77 2.06
CA PHE A 248 -5.62 15.59 0.87
C PHE A 248 -6.54 14.93 -0.18
N CYS A 249 -7.69 15.55 -0.45
CA CYS A 249 -8.65 15.11 -1.44
C CYS A 249 -8.94 16.26 -2.41
N TYR A 250 -8.92 15.96 -3.70
CA TYR A 250 -9.36 16.95 -4.69
C TYR A 250 -10.88 17.14 -4.59
N PRO A 251 -11.40 18.36 -4.85
CA PRO A 251 -12.84 18.64 -4.74
C PRO A 251 -13.74 17.80 -5.64
N TYR A 252 -13.20 17.26 -6.73
CA TYR A 252 -13.91 16.40 -7.69
C TYR A 252 -13.75 14.90 -7.40
N GLN A 253 -12.94 14.52 -6.41
CA GLN A 253 -12.64 13.13 -6.08
C GLN A 253 -13.68 12.55 -5.13
N ASP A 254 -14.74 11.97 -5.67
CA ASP A 254 -15.84 11.40 -4.88
C ASP A 254 -15.43 10.22 -3.98
N GLN A 255 -14.39 9.48 -4.40
CA GLN A 255 -13.89 8.29 -3.70
C GLN A 255 -12.57 8.58 -2.97
N CYS A 256 -12.56 9.65 -2.20
CA CYS A 256 -11.46 9.99 -1.29
C CYS A 256 -11.96 9.89 0.15
N PHE A 257 -11.24 9.14 0.97
CA PHE A 257 -11.63 8.84 2.34
C PHE A 257 -10.71 9.57 3.32
N ALA A 258 -11.26 10.53 4.07
CA ALA A 258 -10.61 11.04 5.27
C ALA A 258 -10.60 9.96 6.37
N PRO A 259 -9.66 9.97 7.31
CA PRO A 259 -9.62 8.98 8.38
C PRO A 259 -10.91 8.95 9.20
N ALA A 260 -11.67 7.85 9.06
CA ALA A 260 -12.91 7.62 9.80
C ALA A 260 -13.02 6.14 10.17
N VAL A 261 -13.58 5.85 11.34
CA VAL A 261 -13.73 4.46 11.82
C VAL A 261 -14.73 3.69 10.97
N GLU A 262 -15.74 4.36 10.45
CA GLU A 262 -16.77 3.82 9.56
C GLU A 262 -16.22 3.34 8.21
N ASP A 263 -15.10 3.92 7.77
CA ASP A 263 -14.43 3.57 6.51
C ASP A 263 -13.36 2.49 6.68
N LEU A 264 -13.14 1.98 7.88
CA LEU A 264 -12.27 0.85 8.09
C LEU A 264 -12.87 -0.41 7.44
N ARG A 265 -12.13 -1.05 6.56
CA ARG A 265 -12.46 -2.35 5.98
C ARG A 265 -11.98 -3.46 6.89
N GLY A 266 -12.69 -4.57 6.89
CA GLY A 266 -12.30 -5.69 7.73
C GLY A 266 -12.53 -7.04 7.07
N SER A 267 -11.86 -8.05 7.61
CA SER A 267 -12.09 -9.44 7.25
C SER A 267 -11.77 -10.35 8.44
N TYR A 268 -12.37 -11.52 8.43
CA TYR A 268 -12.02 -12.60 9.33
C TYR A 268 -11.90 -13.92 8.56
N GLY A 269 -11.14 -14.83 9.07
CA GLY A 269 -10.95 -16.10 8.36
C GLY A 269 -10.00 -17.06 8.99
N LEU A 270 -9.65 -18.07 8.20
CA LEU A 270 -8.71 -19.13 8.56
C LEU A 270 -7.56 -19.12 7.56
N GLY A 271 -6.34 -19.21 8.07
CA GLY A 271 -5.12 -19.29 7.28
C GLY A 271 -4.25 -20.46 7.67
N GLY A 272 -3.55 -21.00 6.67
CA GLY A 272 -2.50 -21.99 6.85
C GLY A 272 -1.23 -21.58 6.11
N SER A 273 -0.08 -21.76 6.74
CA SER A 273 1.23 -21.52 6.14
C SER A 273 2.14 -22.71 6.35
N ALA A 274 2.90 -23.07 5.34
CA ALA A 274 3.88 -24.14 5.40
C ALA A 274 5.23 -23.66 4.86
N ILE A 275 6.31 -24.12 5.48
CA ILE A 275 7.67 -23.93 4.95
C ILE A 275 7.95 -25.08 4.00
N THR A 276 8.19 -24.78 2.75
CA THR A 276 8.53 -25.78 1.72
C THR A 276 9.96 -25.54 1.21
N PRO A 277 10.57 -26.52 0.52
CA PRO A 277 11.88 -26.32 -0.11
C PRO A 277 11.93 -25.17 -1.12
N PHE A 278 10.77 -24.75 -1.64
CA PHE A 278 10.63 -23.64 -2.59
C PHE A 278 10.32 -22.31 -1.90
N GLY A 279 10.28 -22.27 -0.57
CA GLY A 279 9.91 -21.14 0.24
C GLY A 279 8.57 -21.32 0.98
N PRO A 280 8.16 -20.34 1.78
CA PRO A 280 6.89 -20.40 2.49
C PRO A 280 5.71 -20.34 1.51
N VAL A 281 4.73 -21.21 1.74
CA VAL A 281 3.47 -21.26 1.01
C VAL A 281 2.37 -20.94 2.01
N SER A 282 1.44 -20.07 1.64
CA SER A 282 0.31 -19.74 2.50
C SER A 282 -1.01 -19.77 1.72
N VAL A 283 -2.05 -20.23 2.41
CA VAL A 283 -3.42 -20.30 1.91
C VAL A 283 -4.33 -19.62 2.93
N TYR A 284 -5.22 -18.76 2.46
CA TYR A 284 -6.17 -18.05 3.30
C TYR A 284 -7.58 -18.17 2.75
N PHE A 285 -8.52 -18.39 3.65
CA PHE A 285 -9.94 -18.24 3.37
C PHE A 285 -10.47 -17.11 4.26
N ALA A 286 -10.94 -16.04 3.63
CA ALA A 286 -11.35 -14.82 4.29
C ALA A 286 -12.77 -14.41 3.93
N VAL A 287 -13.49 -13.89 4.91
CA VAL A 287 -14.81 -13.31 4.74
C VAL A 287 -14.69 -11.81 5.02
N PRO A 288 -14.77 -10.95 3.99
CA PRO A 288 -14.73 -9.51 4.18
C PRO A 288 -16.02 -9.00 4.83
N PHE A 289 -15.89 -7.94 5.62
CA PHE A 289 -17.01 -7.20 6.21
C PHE A 289 -16.74 -5.69 6.13
N ASN A 290 -17.80 -4.90 6.24
CA ASN A 290 -17.76 -3.43 6.07
C ASN A 290 -17.10 -3.00 4.74
N ASN A 291 -17.40 -3.73 3.68
CA ASN A 291 -16.89 -3.43 2.34
C ASN A 291 -17.80 -2.46 1.60
N ASP A 292 -17.19 -1.57 0.83
CA ASP A 292 -17.87 -0.71 -0.14
C ASP A 292 -18.25 -1.50 -1.40
N PRO A 293 -19.30 -1.13 -2.14
CA PRO A 293 -19.66 -1.78 -3.41
C PRO A 293 -18.55 -1.79 -4.46
N LEU A 294 -17.63 -0.84 -4.39
CA LEU A 294 -16.48 -0.75 -5.28
C LEU A 294 -15.28 -1.57 -4.80
N ASP A 295 -15.29 -2.10 -3.59
CA ASP A 295 -14.18 -2.90 -3.07
C ASP A 295 -14.08 -4.24 -3.79
N ARG A 296 -12.88 -4.56 -4.27
CA ARG A 296 -12.60 -5.84 -4.92
C ARG A 296 -12.27 -6.89 -3.89
N THR A 297 -13.27 -7.75 -3.59
CA THR A 297 -13.12 -8.80 -2.60
C THR A 297 -12.59 -10.09 -3.21
N LYS A 298 -11.76 -10.82 -2.44
CA LYS A 298 -11.17 -12.10 -2.84
C LYS A 298 -11.15 -13.06 -1.65
N ARG A 299 -12.13 -13.95 -1.58
CA ARG A 299 -12.32 -14.83 -0.42
C ARG A 299 -11.27 -15.92 -0.25
N PHE A 300 -10.62 -16.32 -1.32
CA PHE A 300 -9.58 -17.35 -1.31
C PHE A 300 -8.29 -16.77 -1.88
N GLU A 301 -7.19 -16.94 -1.17
CA GLU A 301 -5.87 -16.49 -1.59
C GLU A 301 -4.83 -17.58 -1.37
N PHE A 302 -3.93 -17.68 -2.34
CA PHE A 302 -2.77 -18.55 -2.31
C PHE A 302 -1.52 -17.72 -2.59
N THR A 303 -0.49 -17.87 -1.75
CA THR A 303 0.78 -17.18 -1.94
C THR A 303 1.95 -18.13 -1.84
N VAL A 304 2.97 -17.89 -2.65
CA VAL A 304 4.26 -18.60 -2.61
C VAL A 304 5.36 -17.55 -2.41
N GLY A 305 6.24 -17.79 -1.46
CA GLY A 305 7.29 -16.87 -1.08
C GLY A 305 6.93 -15.99 0.12
N SER A 306 7.92 -15.31 0.66
CA SER A 306 7.74 -14.28 1.68
C SER A 306 7.84 -12.90 1.04
N LYS A 307 7.06 -11.94 1.55
CA LYS A 307 7.33 -10.53 1.30
C LYS A 307 8.56 -10.18 2.17
N PHE A 308 9.69 -9.97 1.54
CA PHE A 308 10.90 -9.47 2.19
C PHE A 308 10.81 -7.97 2.42
#